data_42ee37915f748fdab5377154a994ddd2
#
_entry.id   42ee37915f748fdab5377154a994ddd2
#
_cell.length_a   1.000
_cell.length_b   1.000
_cell.length_c   1.000
_cell.angle_alpha   90.00
_cell.angle_beta   90.00
_cell.angle_gamma   90.00
#
_symmetry.space_group_name_H-M   'P 1'
#
loop_
_entity.id
_entity.type
_entity.pdbx_description
1 polymer ?
#
loop_
_entity_poly.entity_id
_entity_poly.type
_entity_poly.pdbx_seq_one_letter_code
_entity_poly.pdbx_strand_id
1 'polypeptide(L)'
;IMAAIFKEFELQRMVFSEGALRLGVLYDLLGRYHHDDLREATVSQFMQRYAVDRRQAARITHSALALLRQLLPEDDPRYETEAQFLVWAARLHEIGISVAHASYHKHSAYIIANADMPGFSRMDQSRLSRVVLGHRGKLERVQAVTSEPREWLLIFCLRLAALLHRARVDTELPEVHVIAVERGFHLSVDGAWLAASPLTAAVLDEEV
;
A
#
# COMPACT_ATOMS: atom_id res chain seq x y z
N ILE A 1 -6.50 -42.56 4.51
CA ILE A 1 -6.62 -41.07 4.41
C ILE A 1 -7.79 -40.74 3.48
N MET A 2 -7.84 -41.17 2.20
CA MET A 2 -8.92 -40.82 1.26
C MET A 2 -10.31 -41.21 1.77
N ALA A 3 -10.48 -42.44 2.30
CA ALA A 3 -11.75 -42.89 2.85
C ALA A 3 -12.23 -42.00 4.04
N ALA A 4 -11.32 -41.54 4.86
CA ALA A 4 -11.65 -40.58 5.95
C ALA A 4 -12.13 -39.24 5.41
N ILE A 5 -11.48 -38.69 4.37
CA ILE A 5 -11.87 -37.45 3.69
C ILE A 5 -13.28 -37.58 3.11
N PHE A 6 -13.56 -38.67 2.39
CA PHE A 6 -14.87 -38.93 1.82
C PHE A 6 -15.96 -38.98 2.89
N LYS A 7 -15.67 -39.65 4.03
CA LYS A 7 -16.60 -39.75 5.15
C LYS A 7 -16.81 -38.43 5.87
N GLU A 8 -15.73 -37.68 6.15
CA GLU A 8 -15.80 -36.45 6.94
C GLU A 8 -16.49 -35.32 6.18
N PHE A 9 -16.25 -35.23 4.86
CA PHE A 9 -16.84 -34.19 3.99
C PHE A 9 -18.08 -34.69 3.24
N GLU A 10 -18.62 -35.88 3.56
CA GLU A 10 -19.80 -36.47 2.93
C GLU A 10 -19.73 -36.51 1.38
N LEU A 11 -18.52 -36.70 0.83
CA LEU A 11 -18.30 -36.65 -0.61
C LEU A 11 -18.84 -37.91 -1.25
N GLN A 12 -19.73 -37.76 -2.23
CA GLN A 12 -20.26 -38.91 -3.00
C GLN A 12 -19.36 -39.28 -4.17
N ARG A 13 -18.59 -38.36 -4.69
CA ARG A 13 -17.77 -38.53 -5.88
C ARG A 13 -16.57 -37.61 -5.89
N MET A 14 -15.46 -38.08 -6.42
CA MET A 14 -14.26 -37.29 -6.72
C MET A 14 -13.94 -37.44 -8.20
N VAL A 15 -13.69 -36.34 -8.87
CA VAL A 15 -13.33 -36.31 -10.29
C VAL A 15 -11.88 -35.92 -10.42
N PHE A 16 -11.13 -36.67 -11.20
CA PHE A 16 -9.76 -36.31 -11.52
C PHE A 16 -9.73 -35.02 -12.34
N SER A 17 -8.89 -34.08 -11.93
CA SER A 17 -8.64 -32.84 -12.67
C SER A 17 -7.30 -32.92 -13.39
N GLU A 18 -7.31 -32.80 -14.72
CA GLU A 18 -6.09 -32.72 -15.52
C GLU A 18 -5.38 -31.34 -15.37
N GLY A 19 -6.02 -30.42 -14.68
CA GLY A 19 -5.62 -29.02 -14.57
C GLY A 19 -4.28 -28.81 -13.89
N ALA A 20 -3.91 -29.66 -12.93
CA ALA A 20 -2.67 -29.56 -12.18
C ALA A 20 -2.25 -28.11 -11.83
N LEU A 21 -1.07 -27.94 -11.24
CA LEU A 21 -0.50 -26.63 -10.85
C LEU A 21 -0.39 -25.64 -12.02
N ARG A 22 -0.04 -26.13 -13.22
CA ARG A 22 0.16 -25.27 -14.41
C ARG A 22 -1.12 -24.56 -14.84
N LEU A 23 -2.29 -25.19 -14.75
CA LEU A 23 -3.56 -24.54 -15.06
C LEU A 23 -3.94 -23.53 -13.98
N GLY A 24 -3.69 -23.84 -12.72
CA GLY A 24 -3.84 -22.88 -11.63
C GLY A 24 -2.98 -21.62 -11.84
N VAL A 25 -1.73 -21.78 -12.24
CA VAL A 25 -0.84 -20.66 -12.59
C VAL A 25 -1.35 -19.90 -13.82
N LEU A 26 -1.86 -20.59 -14.85
CA LEU A 26 -2.45 -19.93 -16.02
C LEU A 26 -3.71 -19.15 -15.67
N TYR A 27 -4.60 -19.70 -14.84
CA TYR A 27 -5.79 -18.97 -14.35
C TYR A 27 -5.42 -17.78 -13.46
N ASP A 28 -4.38 -17.89 -12.62
CA ASP A 28 -3.87 -16.77 -11.84
C ASP A 28 -3.29 -15.67 -12.74
N LEU A 29 -2.55 -16.05 -13.77
CA LEU A 29 -2.03 -15.11 -14.78
C LEU A 29 -3.16 -14.46 -15.60
N LEU A 30 -4.17 -15.23 -16.02
CA LEU A 30 -5.33 -14.72 -16.74
C LEU A 30 -6.19 -13.81 -15.84
N GLY A 31 -6.37 -14.14 -14.57
CA GLY A 31 -7.05 -13.30 -13.59
C GLY A 31 -6.37 -11.94 -13.38
N ARG A 32 -5.05 -11.88 -13.58
CA ARG A 32 -4.29 -10.60 -13.57
C ARG A 32 -4.52 -9.77 -14.83
N TYR A 33 -4.98 -10.38 -15.93
CA TYR A 33 -5.27 -9.70 -17.20
C TYR A 33 -6.75 -9.29 -17.35
N HIS A 34 -7.66 -9.92 -16.63
CA HIS A 34 -9.06 -9.56 -16.63
C HIS A 34 -9.38 -8.67 -15.41
N HIS A 35 -10.27 -7.70 -15.59
CA HIS A 35 -10.65 -6.64 -14.64
C HIS A 35 -11.10 -7.09 -13.23
N ASP A 36 -11.19 -8.39 -12.97
CA ASP A 36 -11.38 -8.96 -11.64
C ASP A 36 -10.02 -9.32 -11.03
N ASP A 37 -9.20 -8.31 -10.76
CA ASP A 37 -7.92 -8.53 -10.09
C ASP A 37 -8.19 -9.05 -8.66
N LEU A 38 -7.84 -10.32 -8.44
CA LEU A 38 -7.99 -10.97 -7.13
C LEU A 38 -7.30 -10.17 -6.01
N ARG A 39 -6.25 -9.43 -6.33
CA ARG A 39 -5.57 -8.52 -5.40
C ARG A 39 -6.47 -7.39 -4.94
N GLU A 40 -7.27 -6.83 -5.85
CA GLU A 40 -8.23 -5.78 -5.54
C GLU A 40 -9.33 -6.28 -4.58
N ALA A 41 -9.85 -7.49 -4.82
CA ALA A 41 -10.78 -8.15 -3.92
C ALA A 41 -10.17 -8.39 -2.54
N THR A 42 -8.90 -8.86 -2.49
CA THR A 42 -8.15 -9.07 -1.26
C THR A 42 -7.97 -7.77 -0.48
N VAL A 43 -7.52 -6.69 -1.13
CA VAL A 43 -7.37 -5.37 -0.47
C VAL A 43 -8.70 -4.88 0.09
N SER A 44 -9.79 -5.02 -0.68
CA SER A 44 -11.12 -4.62 -0.24
C SER A 44 -11.61 -5.42 0.97
N GLN A 45 -11.35 -6.73 1.01
CA GLN A 45 -11.65 -7.60 2.17
C GLN A 45 -10.82 -7.19 3.40
N PHE A 46 -9.53 -6.88 3.22
CA PHE A 46 -8.68 -6.42 4.32
C PHE A 46 -9.17 -5.07 4.87
N MET A 47 -9.53 -4.12 4.01
CA MET A 47 -10.13 -2.85 4.45
C MET A 47 -11.38 -3.08 5.29
N GLN A 48 -12.24 -4.01 4.89
CA GLN A 48 -13.45 -4.36 5.64
C GLN A 48 -13.11 -5.06 6.95
N ARG A 49 -12.25 -6.09 6.90
CA ARG A 49 -11.85 -6.89 8.07
C ARG A 49 -11.23 -6.06 9.19
N TYR A 50 -10.42 -5.08 8.83
CA TYR A 50 -9.70 -4.22 9.76
C TYR A 50 -10.38 -2.85 9.96
N ALA A 51 -11.63 -2.69 9.51
CA ALA A 51 -12.44 -1.49 9.68
C ALA A 51 -11.72 -0.18 9.26
N VAL A 52 -11.04 -0.22 8.11
CA VAL A 52 -10.30 0.94 7.58
C VAL A 52 -11.26 2.11 7.29
N ASP A 53 -10.88 3.31 7.69
CA ASP A 53 -11.58 4.53 7.32
C ASP A 53 -11.42 4.77 5.80
N ARG A 54 -12.48 4.44 5.05
CA ARG A 54 -12.49 4.53 3.59
C ARG A 54 -12.30 5.97 3.08
N ARG A 55 -12.81 6.97 3.82
CA ARG A 55 -12.66 8.38 3.43
C ARG A 55 -11.21 8.81 3.58
N GLN A 56 -10.58 8.44 4.69
CA GLN A 56 -9.15 8.71 4.92
C GLN A 56 -8.27 8.00 3.89
N ALA A 57 -8.52 6.72 3.63
CA ALA A 57 -7.81 5.97 2.61
C ALA A 57 -7.94 6.61 1.22
N ALA A 58 -9.14 7.09 0.85
CA ALA A 58 -9.37 7.77 -0.42
C ALA A 58 -8.60 9.11 -0.53
N ARG A 59 -8.61 9.94 0.53
CA ARG A 59 -7.84 11.20 0.58
C ARG A 59 -6.35 10.95 0.38
N ILE A 60 -5.81 9.99 1.13
CA ILE A 60 -4.39 9.65 1.04
C ILE A 60 -4.05 9.07 -0.33
N THR A 61 -4.89 8.18 -0.87
CA THR A 61 -4.69 7.64 -2.22
C THR A 61 -4.64 8.75 -3.27
N HIS A 62 -5.59 9.69 -3.22
CA HIS A 62 -5.64 10.79 -4.18
C HIS A 62 -4.36 11.65 -4.14
N SER A 63 -3.95 12.08 -2.95
CA SER A 63 -2.75 12.91 -2.79
C SER A 63 -1.47 12.14 -3.11
N ALA A 64 -1.36 10.87 -2.72
CA ALA A 64 -0.21 10.05 -3.04
C ALA A 64 -0.02 9.87 -4.55
N LEU A 65 -1.10 9.63 -5.30
CA LEU A 65 -1.06 9.55 -6.76
C LEU A 65 -0.72 10.89 -7.41
N ALA A 66 -1.21 12.01 -6.88
CA ALA A 66 -0.86 13.34 -7.38
C ALA A 66 0.65 13.64 -7.20
N LEU A 67 1.25 13.19 -6.10
CA LEU A 67 2.70 13.27 -5.87
C LEU A 67 3.47 12.33 -6.80
N LEU A 68 2.97 11.10 -6.99
CA LEU A 68 3.62 10.12 -7.87
C LEU A 68 3.71 10.64 -9.31
N ARG A 69 2.66 11.28 -9.83
CA ARG A 69 2.65 11.84 -11.19
C ARG A 69 3.74 12.89 -11.43
N GLN A 70 4.13 13.62 -10.39
CA GLN A 70 5.21 14.61 -10.49
C GLN A 70 6.59 13.96 -10.54
N LEU A 71 6.75 12.77 -9.94
CA LEU A 71 8.03 12.08 -9.78
C LEU A 71 8.22 10.96 -10.81
N LEU A 72 7.14 10.40 -11.31
CA LEU A 72 7.12 9.36 -12.33
C LEU A 72 6.02 9.71 -13.35
N PRO A 73 6.36 10.13 -14.56
CA PRO A 73 5.40 10.49 -15.60
C PRO A 73 4.48 9.32 -15.98
N GLU A 74 3.24 9.63 -16.38
CA GLU A 74 2.23 8.62 -16.74
C GLU A 74 2.59 7.82 -18.01
N ASP A 75 3.46 8.36 -18.86
CA ASP A 75 4.00 7.70 -20.06
C ASP A 75 5.18 6.76 -19.75
N ASP A 76 5.70 6.76 -18.52
CA ASP A 76 6.69 5.77 -18.11
C ASP A 76 6.03 4.37 -18.05
N PRO A 77 6.61 3.34 -18.72
CA PRO A 77 6.04 1.99 -18.74
C PRO A 77 5.82 1.35 -17.34
N ARG A 78 6.44 1.91 -16.32
CA ARG A 78 6.33 1.42 -14.92
C ARG A 78 5.21 2.10 -14.15
N TYR A 79 4.68 3.24 -14.63
CA TYR A 79 3.74 4.08 -13.89
C TYR A 79 2.53 3.29 -13.38
N GLU A 80 1.87 2.54 -14.25
CA GLU A 80 0.67 1.76 -13.89
C GLU A 80 0.92 0.78 -12.73
N THR A 81 2.07 0.08 -12.79
CA THR A 81 2.45 -0.86 -11.72
C THR A 81 2.74 -0.15 -10.41
N GLU A 82 3.50 0.94 -10.44
CA GLU A 82 3.87 1.70 -9.25
C GLU A 82 2.64 2.39 -8.65
N ALA A 83 1.79 2.99 -9.47
CA ALA A 83 0.54 3.61 -9.05
C ALA A 83 -0.39 2.59 -8.36
N GLN A 84 -0.52 1.39 -8.92
CA GLN A 84 -1.34 0.34 -8.34
C GLN A 84 -0.80 -0.12 -6.97
N PHE A 85 0.52 -0.30 -6.83
CA PHE A 85 1.13 -0.60 -5.53
C PHE A 85 0.89 0.51 -4.51
N LEU A 86 0.99 1.77 -4.93
CA LEU A 86 0.73 2.92 -4.08
C LEU A 86 -0.72 2.98 -3.61
N VAL A 87 -1.67 2.69 -4.51
CA VAL A 87 -3.10 2.59 -4.17
C VAL A 87 -3.34 1.52 -3.09
N TRP A 88 -2.80 0.32 -3.25
CA TRP A 88 -2.94 -0.73 -2.25
C TRP A 88 -2.27 -0.35 -0.92
N ALA A 89 -1.09 0.25 -0.97
CA ALA A 89 -0.39 0.72 0.23
C ALA A 89 -1.19 1.80 0.96
N ALA A 90 -1.75 2.78 0.24
CA ALA A 90 -2.58 3.84 0.82
C ALA A 90 -3.88 3.29 1.45
N ARG A 91 -4.45 2.23 0.89
CA ARG A 91 -5.66 1.59 1.42
C ARG A 91 -5.40 0.69 2.63
N LEU A 92 -4.19 0.16 2.76
CA LEU A 92 -3.83 -0.80 3.81
C LEU A 92 -2.93 -0.22 4.91
N HIS A 93 -2.45 1.03 4.77
CA HIS A 93 -1.46 1.59 5.70
C HIS A 93 -1.94 1.66 7.17
N GLU A 94 -3.24 1.75 7.40
CA GLU A 94 -3.85 1.86 8.74
C GLU A 94 -4.44 0.56 9.30
N ILE A 95 -4.36 -0.58 8.60
CA ILE A 95 -4.97 -1.84 9.10
C ILE A 95 -4.44 -2.26 10.46
N GLY A 96 -3.23 -1.84 10.83
CA GLY A 96 -2.61 -2.11 12.13
C GLY A 96 -3.22 -1.31 13.29
N ILE A 97 -4.04 -0.29 13.03
CA ILE A 97 -4.77 0.44 14.08
C ILE A 97 -5.69 -0.50 14.86
N SER A 98 -6.22 -1.53 14.20
CA SER A 98 -7.03 -2.58 14.84
C SER A 98 -6.27 -3.38 15.91
N VAL A 99 -4.93 -3.37 15.87
CA VAL A 99 -4.07 -4.00 16.88
C VAL A 99 -3.70 -2.99 17.96
N ALA A 100 -3.13 -1.85 17.59
CA ALA A 100 -2.80 -0.76 18.50
C ALA A 100 -2.53 0.54 17.72
N HIS A 101 -2.93 1.68 18.30
CA HIS A 101 -2.58 3.01 17.76
C HIS A 101 -1.08 3.29 17.81
N ALA A 102 -0.42 2.86 18.90
CA ALA A 102 1.02 3.00 19.01
C ALA A 102 1.73 2.15 17.95
N SER A 103 2.57 2.79 17.13
CA SER A 103 3.33 2.09 16.09
C SER A 103 2.48 1.28 15.09
N TYR A 104 1.24 1.70 14.80
CA TYR A 104 0.32 0.98 13.91
C TYR A 104 0.92 0.65 12.54
N HIS A 105 1.83 1.49 12.01
CA HIS A 105 2.54 1.23 10.76
C HIS A 105 3.34 -0.09 10.79
N LYS A 106 3.89 -0.46 11.95
CA LYS A 106 4.58 -1.75 12.12
C LYS A 106 3.61 -2.91 12.16
N HIS A 107 2.44 -2.72 12.82
CA HIS A 107 1.39 -3.73 12.83
C HIS A 107 0.80 -3.92 11.43
N SER A 108 0.56 -2.82 10.70
CA SER A 108 0.12 -2.89 9.30
C SER A 108 1.11 -3.67 8.43
N ALA A 109 2.38 -3.33 8.51
CA ALA A 109 3.43 -4.01 7.77
C ALA A 109 3.54 -5.50 8.13
N TYR A 110 3.45 -5.85 9.42
CA TYR A 110 3.45 -7.23 9.88
C TYR A 110 2.26 -8.03 9.34
N ILE A 111 1.05 -7.46 9.41
CA ILE A 111 -0.15 -8.11 8.89
C ILE A 111 0.01 -8.37 7.39
N ILE A 112 0.44 -7.38 6.60
CA ILE A 112 0.65 -7.52 5.16
C ILE A 112 1.68 -8.61 4.84
N ALA A 113 2.79 -8.65 5.58
CA ALA A 113 3.86 -9.61 5.33
C ALA A 113 3.47 -11.06 5.65
N ASN A 114 2.57 -11.29 6.62
CA ASN A 114 2.32 -12.62 7.18
C ASN A 114 0.90 -13.17 6.95
N ALA A 115 -0.05 -12.34 6.55
CA ALA A 115 -1.41 -12.79 6.29
C ALA A 115 -1.51 -13.52 4.92
N ASP A 116 -2.54 -14.35 4.79
CA ASP A 116 -2.91 -14.89 3.49
C ASP A 116 -3.55 -13.78 2.65
N MET A 117 -2.90 -13.42 1.56
CA MET A 117 -3.34 -12.39 0.61
C MET A 117 -3.47 -13.00 -0.79
N PRO A 118 -4.60 -13.62 -1.12
CA PRO A 118 -4.82 -14.19 -2.45
C PRO A 118 -4.54 -13.19 -3.57
N GLY A 119 -3.87 -13.65 -4.64
CA GLY A 119 -3.45 -12.82 -5.76
C GLY A 119 -2.11 -12.11 -5.58
N PHE A 120 -1.61 -11.94 -4.35
CA PHE A 120 -0.27 -11.38 -4.10
C PHE A 120 0.78 -12.49 -4.01
N SER A 121 1.88 -12.32 -4.76
CA SER A 121 3.07 -13.14 -4.54
C SER A 121 3.73 -12.78 -3.21
N ARG A 122 4.60 -13.65 -2.69
CA ARG A 122 5.40 -13.35 -1.50
C ARG A 122 6.30 -12.12 -1.70
N MET A 123 6.77 -11.89 -2.92
CA MET A 123 7.55 -10.71 -3.26
C MET A 123 6.69 -9.45 -3.20
N ASP A 124 5.47 -9.48 -3.75
CA ASP A 124 4.53 -8.37 -3.72
C ASP A 124 4.13 -8.02 -2.28
N GLN A 125 3.79 -9.03 -1.46
CA GLN A 125 3.49 -8.83 -0.03
C GLN A 125 4.67 -8.18 0.72
N SER A 126 5.88 -8.67 0.48
CA SER A 126 7.09 -8.14 1.08
C SER A 126 7.33 -6.68 0.68
N ARG A 127 7.18 -6.36 -0.60
CA ARG A 127 7.28 -5.00 -1.13
C ARG A 127 6.23 -4.09 -0.52
N LEU A 128 4.96 -4.49 -0.55
CA LEU A 128 3.84 -3.73 0.02
C LEU A 128 4.03 -3.47 1.52
N SER A 129 4.49 -4.48 2.25
CA SER A 129 4.82 -4.38 3.67
C SER A 129 5.90 -3.33 3.94
N ARG A 130 6.98 -3.28 3.13
CA ARG A 130 8.05 -2.27 3.29
C ARG A 130 7.56 -0.86 2.99
N VAL A 131 6.78 -0.68 1.93
CA VAL A 131 6.17 0.62 1.60
C VAL A 131 5.29 1.09 2.75
N VAL A 132 4.44 0.22 3.28
CA VAL A 132 3.57 0.54 4.42
C VAL A 132 4.38 0.77 5.69
N LEU A 133 5.46 0.04 5.94
CA LEU A 133 6.35 0.28 7.08
C LEU A 133 6.95 1.69 7.05
N GLY A 134 7.32 2.16 5.85
CA GLY A 134 8.03 3.42 5.64
C GLY A 134 7.16 4.67 5.74
N HIS A 135 5.83 4.56 5.71
CA HIS A 135 4.98 5.74 5.71
C HIS A 135 4.98 6.53 7.03
N ARG A 136 5.55 5.96 8.09
CA ARG A 136 5.64 6.59 9.40
C ARG A 136 6.83 6.06 10.21
N GLY A 137 7.30 6.88 11.16
CA GLY A 137 8.39 6.51 12.05
C GLY A 137 9.76 6.77 11.43
N LYS A 138 10.80 6.20 12.00
CA LYS A 138 12.19 6.46 11.61
C LYS A 138 12.56 5.74 10.31
N LEU A 139 13.09 6.48 9.34
CA LEU A 139 13.45 5.97 8.00
C LEU A 139 14.67 5.02 8.05
N GLU A 140 15.55 5.11 9.04
CA GLU A 140 16.71 4.20 9.19
C GLU A 140 16.27 2.72 9.28
N ARG A 141 15.07 2.46 9.80
CA ARG A 141 14.51 1.10 9.85
C ARG A 141 14.14 0.57 8.48
N VAL A 142 13.69 1.47 7.61
CA VAL A 142 13.34 1.14 6.23
C VAL A 142 14.60 0.97 5.40
N GLN A 143 15.61 1.82 5.60
CA GLN A 143 16.92 1.70 4.96
C GLN A 143 17.59 0.34 5.23
N ALA A 144 17.34 -0.25 6.41
CA ALA A 144 17.86 -1.57 6.74
C ALA A 144 17.19 -2.71 5.95
N VAL A 145 16.03 -2.49 5.33
CA VAL A 145 15.22 -3.54 4.68
C VAL A 145 14.95 -3.29 3.21
N THR A 146 15.22 -2.10 2.69
CA THR A 146 15.15 -1.79 1.26
C THR A 146 16.21 -0.79 0.82
N SER A 147 16.80 -1.05 -0.34
CA SER A 147 17.66 -0.13 -1.08
C SER A 147 17.08 0.24 -2.43
N GLU A 148 15.89 -0.26 -2.77
CA GLU A 148 15.27 -0.08 -4.06
C GLU A 148 14.74 1.36 -4.24
N PRO A 149 15.25 2.14 -5.21
CA PRO A 149 14.84 3.53 -5.43
C PRO A 149 13.33 3.68 -5.64
N ARG A 150 12.69 2.69 -6.29
CA ARG A 150 11.24 2.68 -6.54
C ARG A 150 10.42 2.52 -5.27
N GLU A 151 10.88 1.72 -4.31
CA GLU A 151 10.21 1.61 -3.02
C GLU A 151 10.29 2.93 -2.25
N TRP A 152 11.43 3.61 -2.31
CA TRP A 152 11.60 4.94 -1.72
C TRP A 152 10.67 5.98 -2.32
N LEU A 153 10.45 5.92 -3.63
CA LEU A 153 9.47 6.77 -4.32
C LEU A 153 8.05 6.58 -3.74
N LEU A 154 7.61 5.33 -3.63
CA LEU A 154 6.28 5.01 -3.08
C LEU A 154 6.17 5.35 -1.59
N ILE A 155 7.23 5.09 -0.82
CA ILE A 155 7.31 5.44 0.61
C ILE A 155 7.17 6.95 0.79
N PHE A 156 7.91 7.74 0.01
CA PHE A 156 7.83 9.20 0.06
C PHE A 156 6.42 9.70 -0.25
N CYS A 157 5.82 9.24 -1.35
CA CYS A 157 4.47 9.65 -1.74
C CYS A 157 3.43 9.30 -0.67
N LEU A 158 3.49 8.08 -0.13
CA LEU A 158 2.56 7.63 0.90
C LEU A 158 2.77 8.39 2.22
N ARG A 159 4.02 8.57 2.63
CA ARG A 159 4.40 9.27 3.86
C ARG A 159 3.93 10.72 3.84
N LEU A 160 4.23 11.45 2.78
CA LEU A 160 3.82 12.84 2.63
C LEU A 160 2.29 12.98 2.57
N ALA A 161 1.62 12.12 1.80
CA ALA A 161 0.15 12.12 1.74
C ALA A 161 -0.48 11.83 3.12
N ALA A 162 0.03 10.84 3.86
CA ALA A 162 -0.46 10.52 5.20
C ALA A 162 -0.22 11.68 6.19
N LEU A 163 0.91 12.37 6.07
CA LEU A 163 1.24 13.53 6.88
C LEU A 163 0.28 14.69 6.60
N LEU A 164 0.05 15.03 5.34
CA LEU A 164 -0.84 16.14 4.94
C LEU A 164 -2.30 15.89 5.38
N HIS A 165 -2.74 14.63 5.42
CA HIS A 165 -4.10 14.26 5.82
C HIS A 165 -4.22 13.77 7.27
N ARG A 166 -3.23 14.05 8.13
CA ARG A 166 -3.23 13.58 9.54
C ARG A 166 -4.42 14.09 10.37
N ALA A 167 -4.97 15.24 10.03
CA ALA A 167 -6.13 15.83 10.70
C ALA A 167 -7.45 15.09 10.40
N ARG A 168 -7.49 14.21 9.39
CA ARG A 168 -8.66 13.42 8.98
C ARG A 168 -9.90 14.25 8.62
N VAL A 169 -9.70 15.48 8.19
CA VAL A 169 -10.76 16.38 7.74
C VAL A 169 -10.60 16.68 6.26
N ASP A 170 -11.71 17.05 5.63
CA ASP A 170 -11.70 17.48 4.23
C ASP A 170 -11.25 18.96 4.21
N THR A 171 -9.95 19.15 4.05
CA THR A 171 -9.32 20.48 3.93
C THR A 171 -8.73 20.60 2.54
N GLU A 172 -8.87 21.77 1.93
CA GLU A 172 -8.14 22.08 0.72
C GLU A 172 -6.65 22.12 1.06
N LEU A 173 -5.90 21.24 0.39
CA LEU A 173 -4.45 21.23 0.50
C LEU A 173 -3.88 22.32 -0.40
N PRO A 174 -2.73 22.89 -0.02
CA PRO A 174 -2.01 23.82 -0.88
C PRO A 174 -1.49 23.07 -2.12
N GLU A 175 -1.07 23.84 -3.11
CA GLU A 175 -0.29 23.29 -4.19
C GLU A 175 1.04 22.77 -3.64
N VAL A 176 1.32 21.51 -3.88
CA VAL A 176 2.52 20.82 -3.42
C VAL A 176 3.34 20.41 -4.63
N HIS A 177 4.57 20.92 -4.73
CA HIS A 177 5.51 20.55 -5.78
C HIS A 177 6.63 19.68 -5.21
N VAL A 178 6.93 18.59 -5.91
CA VAL A 178 7.99 17.66 -5.54
C VAL A 178 8.87 17.34 -6.73
N ILE A 179 10.17 17.32 -6.49
CA ILE A 179 11.16 16.86 -7.47
C ILE A 179 12.13 15.89 -6.81
N ALA A 180 12.55 14.86 -7.55
CA ALA A 180 13.61 13.97 -7.10
C ALA A 180 14.97 14.66 -7.21
N VAL A 181 15.80 14.51 -6.21
CA VAL A 181 17.18 14.99 -6.16
C VAL A 181 18.12 13.81 -5.88
N GLU A 182 19.45 14.04 -5.98
CA GLU A 182 20.45 12.95 -5.87
C GLU A 182 20.31 12.10 -4.60
N ARG A 183 19.91 12.70 -3.47
CA ARG A 183 19.80 12.01 -2.17
C ARG A 183 18.47 12.23 -1.47
N GLY A 184 17.36 12.30 -2.22
CA GLY A 184 16.04 12.46 -1.62
C GLY A 184 15.07 13.18 -2.52
N PHE A 185 14.25 14.02 -1.91
CA PHE A 185 13.20 14.75 -2.60
C PHE A 185 13.21 16.19 -2.11
N HIS A 186 13.04 17.11 -3.05
CA HIS A 186 12.81 18.52 -2.72
C HIS A 186 11.31 18.79 -2.74
N LEU A 187 10.81 19.35 -1.63
CA LEU A 187 9.41 19.67 -1.43
C LEU A 187 9.23 21.18 -1.40
N SER A 188 8.31 21.73 -2.20
CA SER A 188 7.88 23.10 -2.17
C SER A 188 6.40 23.18 -1.83
N VAL A 189 6.07 23.96 -0.81
CA VAL A 189 4.70 24.18 -0.31
C VAL A 189 4.51 25.68 -0.05
N ASP A 190 3.28 26.18 -0.23
CA ASP A 190 2.94 27.57 0.05
C ASP A 190 3.25 27.97 1.49
N GLY A 191 4.04 29.02 1.66
CA GLY A 191 4.51 29.49 2.98
C GLY A 191 3.38 30.08 3.84
N ALA A 192 2.36 30.69 3.23
CA ALA A 192 1.23 31.22 3.98
C ALA A 192 0.37 30.09 4.53
N TRP A 193 0.21 29.01 3.77
CA TRP A 193 -0.48 27.80 4.24
C TRP A 193 0.29 27.12 5.38
N LEU A 194 1.62 27.01 5.28
CA LEU A 194 2.45 26.46 6.35
C LEU A 194 2.35 27.29 7.63
N ALA A 195 2.35 28.61 7.53
CA ALA A 195 2.17 29.50 8.68
C ALA A 195 0.80 29.34 9.34
N ALA A 196 -0.25 29.05 8.56
CA ALA A 196 -1.58 28.76 9.06
C ALA A 196 -1.73 27.30 9.59
N SER A 197 -0.75 26.44 9.33
CA SER A 197 -0.76 25.01 9.69
C SER A 197 0.47 24.62 10.53
N PRO A 198 0.69 25.21 11.72
CA PRO A 198 1.94 25.08 12.47
C PRO A 198 2.29 23.64 12.87
N LEU A 199 1.29 22.80 13.13
CA LEU A 199 1.53 21.39 13.43
C LEU A 199 2.03 20.60 12.21
N THR A 200 1.57 20.95 11.01
CA THR A 200 2.05 20.32 9.77
C THR A 200 3.45 20.81 9.45
N ALA A 201 3.72 22.11 9.62
CA ALA A 201 5.05 22.69 9.43
C ALA A 201 6.08 22.01 10.35
N ALA A 202 5.79 21.88 11.66
CA ALA A 202 6.69 21.24 12.61
C ALA A 202 7.00 19.78 12.26
N VAL A 203 6.01 19.03 11.76
CA VAL A 203 6.24 17.64 11.36
C VAL A 203 6.99 17.53 10.03
N LEU A 204 6.80 18.46 9.11
CA LEU A 204 7.61 18.53 7.88
C LEU A 204 9.07 18.82 8.19
N ASP A 205 9.35 19.71 9.17
CA ASP A 205 10.72 19.99 9.63
C ASP A 205 11.39 18.78 10.28
N GLU A 206 10.62 17.85 10.89
CA GLU A 206 11.15 16.60 11.43
C GLU A 206 11.51 15.57 10.34
N GLU A 207 11.03 15.76 9.10
CA GLU A 207 11.28 14.85 7.97
C GLU A 207 12.55 15.22 7.17
N VAL A 208 13.15 16.38 7.43
CA VAL A 208 14.39 16.87 6.82
C VAL A 208 15.59 16.35 7.60
#